data_64b9d5d207f4c17cc015112845569018
#
_entry.id   64b9d5d207f4c17cc015112845569018
#
_cell.length_a   1.000
_cell.length_b   1.000
_cell.length_c   1.000
_cell.angle_alpha   90.00
_cell.angle_beta   90.00
_cell.angle_gamma   90.00
#
_symmetry.space_group_name_H-M   'P 1'
#
loop_
_entity.id
_entity.type
_entity.pdbx_description
1 polymer ?
#
loop_
_entity_poly.entity_id
_entity_poly.type
_entity_poly.pdbx_seq_one_letter_code
_entity_poly.pdbx_strand_id
1 'polypeptide(L)'
;MKRKRTGLLMLALMALSVAACANADSRIEKTLSLAPGGKFVLQTDSGSVTVTGSSASGAKIVITSNRDDLQSLFNFDFNSSDGLAQVTARKKTLQWFSNGNLHFEITVPSQTRLSVKTSGGSVKVTSLQGEQDLRTSGGSIDASEIHGNLVAHTSGGSISVRDVTGDADLGTSGGGITVNSLTGSLQAGTSGGPIHIDGVTGRAVAHTSGGSIQAAFARGNNQGGELTTSGGSIRANLDPAANLDIDASTSGGTVSSDLQLRVQGTISHSKVHGTLGSGGQTLQLHTSGGSIRIASL
;
A
#
# COMPACT_ATOMS: atom_id res chain seq x y z
N MET A 1 86.25 17.90 28.72
CA MET A 1 84.85 17.65 29.06
C MET A 1 83.93 18.23 28.00
N LYS A 2 83.39 17.45 27.08
CA LYS A 2 82.51 17.94 25.99
C LYS A 2 81.13 17.32 26.18
N ARG A 3 80.13 18.13 26.49
CA ARG A 3 78.72 17.72 26.57
C ARG A 3 78.13 17.68 25.17
N LYS A 4 77.63 16.50 24.73
CA LYS A 4 76.81 16.29 23.53
C LYS A 4 75.35 16.65 23.84
N ARG A 5 74.79 17.57 23.07
CA ARG A 5 73.33 17.87 23.05
C ARG A 5 72.67 16.98 21.95
N THR A 6 71.83 16.10 22.37
CA THR A 6 70.98 15.30 21.50
C THR A 6 69.74 16.11 21.17
N GLY A 7 69.53 16.51 19.93
CA GLY A 7 68.30 17.14 19.47
C GLY A 7 67.24 16.10 19.17
N LEU A 8 66.09 16.31 19.79
CA LEU A 8 64.85 15.49 19.59
C LEU A 8 64.05 16.12 18.46
N LEU A 9 63.98 15.46 17.32
CA LEU A 9 63.20 15.86 16.14
C LEU A 9 61.74 15.40 16.37
N MET A 10 60.85 16.37 16.69
CA MET A 10 59.42 16.11 16.74
C MET A 10 58.86 16.13 15.31
N LEU A 11 58.45 14.97 14.82
CA LEU A 11 57.72 14.84 13.55
C LEU A 11 56.24 15.14 13.84
N ALA A 12 55.77 16.32 13.44
CA ALA A 12 54.35 16.68 13.52
C ALA A 12 53.62 15.99 12.35
N LEU A 13 52.83 14.93 12.67
CA LEU A 13 51.93 14.27 11.73
C LEU A 13 50.70 15.16 11.55
N MET A 14 50.65 15.95 10.47
CA MET A 14 49.42 16.65 10.05
C MET A 14 48.43 15.63 9.51
N ALA A 15 47.46 15.25 10.31
CA ALA A 15 46.29 14.53 9.85
C ALA A 15 45.42 15.45 9.00
N LEU A 16 45.50 15.29 7.68
CA LEU A 16 44.66 15.99 6.73
C LEU A 16 43.24 15.34 6.83
N SER A 17 42.37 15.96 7.64
CA SER A 17 40.96 15.61 7.66
C SER A 17 40.35 16.11 6.35
N VAL A 18 40.13 15.18 5.40
CA VAL A 18 39.28 15.43 4.25
C VAL A 18 37.85 15.49 4.80
N ALA A 19 37.37 16.69 5.10
CA ALA A 19 35.96 16.93 5.29
C ALA A 19 35.29 16.72 3.95
N ALA A 20 34.59 15.57 3.80
CA ALA A 20 33.65 15.38 2.71
C ALA A 20 32.58 16.46 2.86
N CYS A 21 32.63 17.50 2.03
CA CYS A 21 31.52 18.42 1.82
C CYS A 21 30.38 17.63 1.20
N ALA A 22 29.60 16.95 2.01
CA ALA A 22 28.28 16.52 1.61
C ALA A 22 27.47 17.80 1.41
N ASN A 23 26.97 18.02 0.18
CA ASN A 23 26.09 19.14 -0.14
C ASN A 23 24.93 19.17 0.86
N ALA A 24 24.98 20.14 1.80
CA ALA A 24 24.04 20.21 2.92
C ALA A 24 22.61 20.57 2.50
N ASP A 25 22.43 21.08 1.27
CA ASP A 25 21.13 21.52 0.76
C ASP A 25 20.27 20.42 0.14
N SER A 26 20.84 19.27 -0.24
CA SER A 26 20.13 18.16 -0.86
C SER A 26 19.58 17.13 0.14
N ARG A 27 19.90 17.24 1.44
CA ARG A 27 19.52 16.28 2.48
C ARG A 27 19.12 17.00 3.78
N ILE A 28 17.94 16.64 4.30
CA ILE A 28 17.48 17.05 5.62
C ILE A 28 17.32 15.77 6.45
N GLU A 29 17.91 15.76 7.64
CA GLU A 29 17.74 14.67 8.60
C GLU A 29 17.18 15.22 9.91
N LYS A 30 16.09 14.64 10.41
CA LYS A 30 15.40 15.02 11.64
C LYS A 30 14.96 13.79 12.41
N THR A 31 14.98 13.91 13.72
CA THR A 31 14.38 12.92 14.61
C THR A 31 13.32 13.62 15.45
N LEU A 32 12.10 13.05 15.45
CA LEU A 32 10.98 13.53 16.24
C LEU A 32 10.68 12.53 17.35
N SER A 33 10.22 13.04 18.50
CA SER A 33 9.75 12.18 19.58
C SER A 33 8.46 11.49 19.14
N LEU A 34 8.44 10.17 19.21
CA LEU A 34 7.26 9.33 18.93
C LEU A 34 7.37 8.05 19.75
N ALA A 35 6.46 7.88 20.69
CA ALA A 35 6.36 6.65 21.46
C ALA A 35 5.66 5.53 20.66
N PRO A 36 5.92 4.24 20.94
CA PRO A 36 5.11 3.13 20.45
C PRO A 36 3.61 3.38 20.71
N GLY A 37 2.76 3.08 19.75
CA GLY A 37 1.31 3.40 19.79
C GLY A 37 0.96 4.84 19.41
N GLY A 38 1.94 5.69 19.19
CA GLY A 38 1.75 7.06 18.73
C GLY A 38 1.25 7.16 17.28
N LYS A 39 1.03 8.38 16.82
CA LYS A 39 0.58 8.68 15.45
C LYS A 39 1.65 9.46 14.70
N PHE A 40 1.99 8.99 13.50
CA PHE A 40 2.84 9.73 12.57
C PHE A 40 2.01 10.26 11.40
N VAL A 41 2.16 11.55 11.10
CA VAL A 41 1.45 12.21 9.99
C VAL A 41 2.45 12.86 9.06
N LEU A 42 2.38 12.50 7.77
CA LEU A 42 3.11 13.18 6.71
C LEU A 42 2.13 13.80 5.71
N GLN A 43 2.27 15.08 5.44
CA GLN A 43 1.57 15.77 4.36
C GLN A 43 2.59 16.46 3.45
N THR A 44 2.58 16.09 2.17
CA THR A 44 3.50 16.68 1.19
C THR A 44 2.80 16.96 -0.13
N ASP A 45 3.17 18.07 -0.77
CA ASP A 45 2.66 18.42 -2.10
C ASP A 45 3.32 17.60 -3.22
N SER A 46 4.48 16.97 -2.96
CA SER A 46 5.14 16.06 -3.89
C SER A 46 6.19 15.21 -3.21
N GLY A 47 6.59 14.15 -3.84
CA GLY A 47 7.67 13.27 -3.39
C GLY A 47 7.21 11.85 -3.12
N SER A 48 8.12 10.93 -3.34
CA SER A 48 7.94 9.54 -2.94
C SER A 48 8.22 9.36 -1.45
N VAL A 49 7.50 8.47 -0.82
CA VAL A 49 7.54 8.25 0.62
C VAL A 49 7.78 6.77 0.89
N THR A 50 8.81 6.46 1.65
CA THR A 50 9.07 5.12 2.18
C THR A 50 9.01 5.20 3.71
N VAL A 51 8.13 4.40 4.30
CA VAL A 51 8.00 4.27 5.77
C VAL A 51 8.27 2.84 6.18
N THR A 52 9.16 2.67 7.14
CA THR A 52 9.52 1.37 7.68
C THR A 52 9.32 1.36 9.20
N GLY A 53 8.59 0.37 9.68
CA GLY A 53 8.46 0.10 11.10
C GLY A 53 9.73 -0.56 11.66
N SER A 54 10.14 -0.17 12.85
CA SER A 54 11.33 -0.71 13.51
C SER A 54 11.12 -0.86 15.02
N SER A 55 12.08 -1.48 15.70
CA SER A 55 12.14 -1.53 17.17
C SER A 55 12.69 -0.24 17.79
N ALA A 56 13.12 0.72 16.99
CA ALA A 56 13.67 2.00 17.49
C ALA A 56 12.57 2.86 18.13
N SER A 57 12.97 3.71 19.06
CA SER A 57 12.14 4.77 19.61
C SER A 57 12.27 6.05 18.78
N GLY A 58 11.17 6.78 18.62
CA GLY A 58 11.14 8.02 17.85
C GLY A 58 10.94 7.81 16.35
N ALA A 59 10.69 8.89 15.65
CA ALA A 59 10.56 8.93 14.20
C ALA A 59 11.81 9.56 13.59
N LYS A 60 12.57 8.79 12.83
CA LYS A 60 13.71 9.29 12.03
C LYS A 60 13.21 9.60 10.63
N ILE A 61 13.45 10.82 10.18
CA ILE A 61 13.03 11.33 8.89
C ILE A 61 14.28 11.77 8.12
N VAL A 62 14.47 11.23 6.93
CA VAL A 62 15.49 11.64 5.98
C VAL A 62 14.78 12.11 4.72
N ILE A 63 15.01 13.34 4.33
CA ILE A 63 14.46 13.91 3.10
C ILE A 63 15.62 14.17 2.16
N THR A 64 15.57 13.64 0.96
CA THR A 64 16.57 13.84 -0.08
C THR A 64 15.94 14.42 -1.32
N SER A 65 16.73 15.11 -2.12
CA SER A 65 16.32 15.68 -3.40
C SER A 65 17.46 15.56 -4.40
N ASN A 66 17.11 15.51 -5.67
CA ASN A 66 18.05 15.65 -6.77
C ASN A 66 18.46 17.12 -7.05
N ARG A 67 18.03 18.06 -6.21
CA ARG A 67 18.33 19.48 -6.31
C ARG A 67 19.00 19.98 -5.04
N ASP A 68 19.96 20.87 -5.19
CA ASP A 68 20.73 21.45 -4.10
C ASP A 68 20.00 22.61 -3.37
N ASP A 69 18.89 23.10 -3.94
CA ASP A 69 18.11 24.23 -3.45
C ASP A 69 16.81 23.85 -2.71
N LEU A 70 16.82 22.73 -2.01
CA LEU A 70 15.65 22.10 -1.37
C LEU A 70 14.85 23.04 -0.47
N GLN A 71 15.55 23.81 0.37
CA GLN A 71 14.94 24.76 1.31
C GLN A 71 14.41 26.03 0.61
N SER A 72 14.89 26.35 -0.59
CA SER A 72 14.33 27.45 -1.38
C SER A 72 13.01 27.09 -2.05
N LEU A 73 12.81 25.80 -2.36
CA LEU A 73 11.65 25.27 -3.07
C LEU A 73 10.49 24.86 -2.16
N PHE A 74 10.79 24.40 -0.94
CA PHE A 74 9.82 23.87 0.00
C PHE A 74 9.90 24.51 1.38
N ASN A 75 8.75 24.66 2.00
CA ASN A 75 8.63 24.88 3.44
C ASN A 75 8.46 23.53 4.13
N PHE A 76 9.38 23.23 5.04
CA PHE A 76 9.33 22.04 5.87
C PHE A 76 8.94 22.43 7.30
N ASP A 77 7.93 21.75 7.83
CA ASP A 77 7.47 21.92 9.21
C ASP A 77 7.56 20.58 9.93
N PHE A 78 8.20 20.58 11.09
CA PHE A 78 8.39 19.37 11.91
C PHE A 78 7.86 19.65 13.30
N ASN A 79 6.88 18.91 13.71
CA ASN A 79 6.23 19.06 15.02
C ASN A 79 6.10 17.72 15.72
N SER A 80 6.31 17.70 17.02
CA SER A 80 6.02 16.51 17.84
C SER A 80 5.51 16.93 19.21
N SER A 81 4.38 16.41 19.62
CA SER A 81 3.77 16.60 20.93
C SER A 81 2.80 15.44 21.24
N ASP A 82 2.73 15.05 22.49
CA ASP A 82 1.69 14.14 23.04
C ASP A 82 1.42 12.87 22.21
N GLY A 83 2.47 12.17 21.77
CA GLY A 83 2.33 10.96 20.98
C GLY A 83 1.99 11.17 19.50
N LEU A 84 2.05 12.41 19.03
CA LEU A 84 1.90 12.79 17.62
C LEU A 84 3.25 13.32 17.09
N ALA A 85 3.72 12.77 15.98
CA ALA A 85 4.79 13.36 15.17
C ALA A 85 4.22 13.74 13.80
N GLN A 86 4.43 14.98 13.39
CA GLN A 86 3.90 15.53 12.16
C GLN A 86 4.99 16.16 11.33
N VAL A 87 4.98 15.86 10.03
CA VAL A 87 5.85 16.46 9.01
C VAL A 87 4.98 17.03 7.91
N THR A 88 5.24 18.29 7.56
CA THR A 88 4.57 18.93 6.42
C THR A 88 5.63 19.47 5.48
N ALA A 89 5.49 19.20 4.18
CA ALA A 89 6.37 19.73 3.13
C ALA A 89 5.51 20.38 2.03
N ARG A 90 5.54 21.71 1.98
CA ARG A 90 4.72 22.48 1.04
C ARG A 90 5.60 23.25 0.06
N LYS A 91 5.23 23.24 -1.22
CA LYS A 91 5.90 24.03 -2.25
C LYS A 91 5.73 25.52 -1.97
N LYS A 92 6.82 26.28 -2.06
CA LYS A 92 6.80 27.74 -1.87
C LYS A 92 6.24 28.50 -3.06
N THR A 93 6.34 27.95 -4.26
CA THR A 93 5.96 28.61 -5.52
C THR A 93 5.11 27.68 -6.37
N LEU A 94 4.06 28.22 -7.01
CA LEU A 94 3.19 27.52 -7.95
C LEU A 94 3.87 27.27 -9.33
N GLN A 95 5.18 27.29 -9.43
CA GLN A 95 5.87 26.95 -10.68
C GLN A 95 5.69 25.47 -10.99
N TRP A 96 4.83 25.16 -11.95
CA TRP A 96 4.48 23.82 -12.45
C TRP A 96 5.69 23.03 -12.99
N PHE A 97 6.82 23.68 -13.24
CA PHE A 97 8.00 23.12 -13.89
C PHE A 97 9.20 22.90 -12.99
N SER A 98 9.09 23.07 -11.68
CA SER A 98 10.22 22.72 -10.79
C SER A 98 10.21 21.21 -10.53
N ASN A 99 10.89 20.44 -11.38
CA ASN A 99 11.07 18.98 -11.27
C ASN A 99 12.05 18.59 -10.16
N GLY A 100 11.83 19.06 -8.94
CA GLY A 100 12.53 18.54 -7.76
C GLY A 100 11.89 17.26 -7.31
N ASN A 101 12.55 16.11 -7.46
CA ASN A 101 12.09 14.85 -6.90
C ASN A 101 12.45 14.82 -5.41
N LEU A 102 11.46 14.93 -4.53
CA LEU A 102 11.62 14.65 -3.12
C LEU A 102 11.51 13.17 -2.85
N HIS A 103 12.35 12.66 -1.98
CA HIS A 103 12.23 11.33 -1.42
C HIS A 103 12.27 11.42 0.11
N PHE A 104 11.22 10.91 0.73
CA PHE A 104 11.10 10.78 2.18
C PHE A 104 11.40 9.35 2.58
N GLU A 105 12.45 9.15 3.37
CA GLU A 105 12.75 7.89 4.03
C GLU A 105 12.50 8.07 5.53
N ILE A 106 11.54 7.30 6.06
CA ILE A 106 11.03 7.48 7.40
C ILE A 106 11.09 6.15 8.13
N THR A 107 11.71 6.15 9.29
CA THR A 107 11.71 5.01 10.21
C THR A 107 10.95 5.40 11.47
N VAL A 108 9.94 4.61 11.82
CA VAL A 108 9.10 4.84 13.00
C VAL A 108 9.05 3.58 13.87
N PRO A 109 8.63 3.67 15.13
CA PRO A 109 8.31 2.46 15.91
C PRO A 109 7.31 1.59 15.17
N SER A 110 7.47 0.27 15.18
CA SER A 110 6.55 -0.65 14.50
C SER A 110 5.09 -0.46 14.93
N GLN A 111 4.85 -0.13 16.20
CA GLN A 111 3.52 0.17 16.74
C GLN A 111 3.15 1.65 16.48
N THR A 112 3.02 2.03 15.22
CA THR A 112 2.68 3.41 14.85
C THR A 112 1.43 3.44 13.98
N ARG A 113 0.46 4.29 14.35
CA ARG A 113 -0.65 4.67 13.48
C ARG A 113 -0.10 5.68 12.46
N LEU A 114 -0.25 5.39 11.17
CA LEU A 114 0.35 6.17 10.11
C LEU A 114 -0.72 6.87 9.27
N SER A 115 -0.49 8.15 8.96
CA SER A 115 -1.25 8.85 7.93
C SER A 115 -0.28 9.55 6.99
N VAL A 116 -0.24 9.10 5.74
CA VAL A 116 0.58 9.68 4.67
C VAL A 116 -0.30 10.23 3.57
N LYS A 117 -0.11 11.50 3.25
CA LYS A 117 -0.76 12.15 2.13
C LYS A 117 0.27 12.86 1.25
N THR A 118 0.34 12.45 -0.02
CA THR A 118 1.17 13.10 -1.04
C THR A 118 0.34 13.40 -2.29
N SER A 119 0.67 14.45 -3.04
CA SER A 119 -0.04 14.71 -4.31
C SER A 119 0.62 14.02 -5.50
N GLY A 120 1.94 13.64 -5.43
CA GLY A 120 2.64 13.18 -6.67
C GLY A 120 3.61 12.10 -6.35
N GLY A 121 3.89 11.31 -5.72
CA GLY A 121 4.90 10.25 -5.56
C GLY A 121 4.31 8.92 -5.09
N SER A 122 5.08 7.89 -5.21
CA SER A 122 4.70 6.58 -4.69
C SER A 122 4.84 6.53 -3.17
N VAL A 123 3.99 5.75 -2.53
CA VAL A 123 4.02 5.51 -1.09
C VAL A 123 4.33 4.04 -0.86
N LYS A 124 5.40 3.75 -0.13
CA LYS A 124 5.76 2.40 0.31
C LYS A 124 5.76 2.33 1.83
N VAL A 125 5.08 1.34 2.38
CA VAL A 125 4.97 1.14 3.83
C VAL A 125 5.23 -0.32 4.16
N THR A 126 6.06 -0.57 5.16
CA THR A 126 6.44 -1.93 5.55
C THR A 126 6.54 -2.08 7.07
N SER A 127 6.10 -3.24 7.58
CA SER A 127 6.31 -3.71 8.97
C SER A 127 5.71 -2.78 10.02
N LEU A 128 4.42 -2.42 9.88
CA LEU A 128 3.70 -1.57 10.82
C LEU A 128 2.54 -2.28 11.51
N GLN A 129 2.28 -1.86 12.74
CA GLN A 129 1.14 -2.29 13.54
C GLN A 129 0.25 -1.09 13.88
N GLY A 130 -1.07 -1.26 13.74
CA GLY A 130 -2.06 -0.21 13.94
C GLY A 130 -2.73 0.24 12.64
N GLU A 131 -3.48 1.31 12.72
CA GLU A 131 -4.23 1.85 11.56
C GLU A 131 -3.29 2.58 10.60
N GLN A 132 -3.42 2.30 9.30
CA GLN A 132 -2.65 2.92 8.23
C GLN A 132 -3.58 3.63 7.25
N ASP A 133 -3.42 4.94 7.02
CA ASP A 133 -4.14 5.73 6.02
C ASP A 133 -3.14 6.32 5.01
N LEU A 134 -3.14 5.77 3.79
CA LEU A 134 -2.18 6.06 2.74
C LEU A 134 -2.89 6.67 1.52
N ARG A 135 -2.57 7.90 1.19
CA ARG A 135 -3.20 8.62 0.07
C ARG A 135 -2.17 9.28 -0.83
N THR A 136 -2.29 9.03 -2.12
CA THR A 136 -1.55 9.76 -3.16
C THR A 136 -2.48 10.12 -4.32
N SER A 137 -2.13 11.11 -5.12
CA SER A 137 -2.92 11.38 -6.34
C SER A 137 -2.29 10.73 -7.57
N GLY A 138 -0.97 10.77 -7.70
CA GLY A 138 -0.30 10.31 -8.92
C GLY A 138 0.42 8.97 -8.79
N GLY A 139 0.98 8.66 -7.64
CA GLY A 139 1.86 7.51 -7.45
C GLY A 139 1.14 6.20 -7.12
N SER A 140 1.91 5.13 -7.11
CA SER A 140 1.45 3.82 -6.65
C SER A 140 1.59 3.71 -5.13
N ILE A 141 0.79 2.83 -4.52
CA ILE A 141 0.90 2.48 -3.10
C ILE A 141 1.32 1.01 -2.98
N ASP A 142 2.37 0.77 -2.19
CA ASP A 142 2.84 -0.57 -1.84
C ASP A 142 2.84 -0.70 -0.31
N ALA A 143 2.01 -1.58 0.24
CA ALA A 143 1.91 -1.85 1.67
C ALA A 143 2.16 -3.32 1.96
N SER A 144 3.08 -3.61 2.88
CA SER A 144 3.42 -4.99 3.23
C SER A 144 3.65 -5.16 4.73
N GLU A 145 3.36 -6.37 5.23
CA GLU A 145 3.56 -6.72 6.65
C GLU A 145 2.82 -5.76 7.59
N ILE A 146 1.53 -5.58 7.36
CA ILE A 146 0.70 -4.67 8.17
C ILE A 146 -0.18 -5.48 9.13
N HIS A 147 -0.11 -5.14 10.40
CA HIS A 147 -0.98 -5.69 11.44
C HIS A 147 -1.93 -4.58 11.94
N GLY A 148 -3.11 -4.50 11.33
CA GLY A 148 -4.14 -3.48 11.59
C GLY A 148 -4.86 -3.10 10.31
N ASN A 149 -5.83 -2.21 10.42
CA ASN A 149 -6.63 -1.81 9.29
C ASN A 149 -5.83 -0.92 8.33
N LEU A 150 -6.02 -1.15 7.04
CA LEU A 150 -5.35 -0.44 5.95
C LEU A 150 -6.36 0.29 5.06
N VAL A 151 -6.21 1.59 4.96
CA VAL A 151 -6.89 2.42 3.95
C VAL A 151 -5.83 2.92 2.97
N ALA A 152 -5.96 2.57 1.69
CA ALA A 152 -5.00 2.96 0.66
C ALA A 152 -5.72 3.47 -0.60
N HIS A 153 -5.55 4.74 -0.93
CA HIS A 153 -6.23 5.37 -2.06
C HIS A 153 -5.26 6.15 -2.94
N THR A 154 -5.39 5.96 -4.24
CA THR A 154 -4.67 6.77 -5.26
C THR A 154 -5.62 7.13 -6.40
N SER A 155 -5.30 8.13 -7.21
CA SER A 155 -6.09 8.40 -8.42
C SER A 155 -5.47 7.77 -9.66
N GLY A 156 -4.15 7.80 -9.81
CA GLY A 156 -3.48 7.35 -11.03
C GLY A 156 -2.75 6.02 -10.91
N GLY A 157 -2.12 5.75 -9.79
CA GLY A 157 -1.24 4.61 -9.60
C GLY A 157 -1.96 3.29 -9.31
N SER A 158 -1.19 2.22 -9.24
CA SER A 158 -1.67 0.91 -8.79
C SER A 158 -1.50 0.77 -7.27
N ILE A 159 -2.28 -0.12 -6.68
CA ILE A 159 -2.16 -0.48 -5.26
C ILE A 159 -1.73 -1.94 -5.17
N SER A 160 -0.66 -2.19 -4.43
CA SER A 160 -0.15 -3.53 -4.12
C SER A 160 -0.12 -3.73 -2.60
N VAL A 161 -0.76 -4.77 -2.14
CA VAL A 161 -0.87 -5.10 -0.71
C VAL A 161 -0.43 -6.53 -0.48
N ARG A 162 0.43 -6.76 0.51
CA ARG A 162 0.92 -8.10 0.88
C ARG A 162 0.96 -8.28 2.39
N ASP A 163 0.59 -9.47 2.84
CA ASP A 163 0.73 -9.91 4.23
C ASP A 163 0.09 -8.92 5.22
N VAL A 164 -1.23 -8.73 5.08
CA VAL A 164 -2.02 -7.83 5.94
C VAL A 164 -2.91 -8.66 6.86
N THR A 165 -2.87 -8.33 8.14
CA THR A 165 -3.79 -8.83 9.17
C THR A 165 -4.64 -7.68 9.69
N GLY A 166 -5.89 -7.63 9.29
CA GLY A 166 -6.86 -6.54 9.49
C GLY A 166 -7.68 -6.31 8.24
N ASP A 167 -8.64 -5.41 8.29
CA ASP A 167 -9.47 -5.08 7.14
C ASP A 167 -8.75 -4.10 6.21
N ALA A 168 -8.98 -4.24 4.90
CA ALA A 168 -8.38 -3.39 3.87
C ALA A 168 -9.44 -2.69 3.02
N ASP A 169 -9.32 -1.36 2.88
CA ASP A 169 -10.10 -0.52 1.96
C ASP A 169 -9.16 0.12 0.93
N LEU A 170 -9.26 -0.35 -0.31
CA LEU A 170 -8.32 -0.05 -1.39
C LEU A 170 -9.03 0.60 -2.57
N GLY A 171 -8.60 1.79 -2.98
CA GLY A 171 -9.24 2.52 -4.07
C GLY A 171 -8.27 3.19 -5.04
N THR A 172 -8.50 2.99 -6.34
CA THR A 172 -7.80 3.75 -7.39
C THR A 172 -8.76 4.11 -8.51
N SER A 173 -8.44 5.09 -9.34
CA SER A 173 -9.24 5.35 -10.55
C SER A 173 -8.62 4.74 -11.81
N GLY A 174 -7.30 4.82 -11.96
CA GLY A 174 -6.63 4.37 -13.19
C GLY A 174 -5.92 3.04 -13.09
N GLY A 175 -5.28 2.77 -11.97
CA GLY A 175 -4.42 1.60 -11.78
C GLY A 175 -5.16 0.30 -11.48
N GLY A 176 -4.41 -0.79 -11.41
CA GLY A 176 -4.89 -2.07 -10.90
C GLY A 176 -4.70 -2.19 -9.39
N ILE A 177 -5.41 -3.14 -8.78
CA ILE A 177 -5.27 -3.49 -7.37
C ILE A 177 -4.81 -4.94 -7.27
N THR A 178 -3.74 -5.19 -6.51
CA THR A 178 -3.23 -6.52 -6.23
C THR A 178 -3.18 -6.73 -4.72
N VAL A 179 -3.79 -7.79 -4.26
CA VAL A 179 -3.82 -8.20 -2.84
C VAL A 179 -3.31 -9.63 -2.74
N ASN A 180 -2.26 -9.83 -1.97
CA ASN A 180 -1.70 -11.15 -1.68
C ASN A 180 -1.68 -11.35 -0.16
N SER A 181 -2.36 -12.39 0.31
CA SER A 181 -2.40 -12.74 1.74
C SER A 181 -3.04 -11.65 2.63
N LEU A 182 -4.36 -11.65 2.70
CA LEU A 182 -5.14 -10.79 3.58
C LEU A 182 -5.93 -11.64 4.60
N THR A 183 -5.59 -11.48 5.86
CA THR A 183 -6.37 -12.01 6.97
C THR A 183 -7.31 -10.93 7.49
N GLY A 184 -8.54 -10.91 6.97
CA GLY A 184 -9.55 -9.88 7.22
C GLY A 184 -10.45 -9.70 6.01
N SER A 185 -11.32 -8.68 6.06
CA SER A 185 -12.24 -8.33 4.96
C SER A 185 -11.58 -7.35 3.99
N LEU A 186 -11.97 -7.45 2.73
CA LEU A 186 -11.45 -6.62 1.64
C LEU A 186 -12.58 -5.80 0.99
N GLN A 187 -12.35 -4.51 0.84
CA GLN A 187 -13.06 -3.66 -0.10
C GLN A 187 -12.04 -3.11 -1.11
N ALA A 188 -12.21 -3.42 -2.40
CA ALA A 188 -11.30 -3.02 -3.47
C ALA A 188 -12.06 -2.41 -4.65
N GLY A 189 -11.74 -1.18 -5.03
CA GLY A 189 -12.41 -0.47 -6.11
C GLY A 189 -11.46 0.20 -7.10
N THR A 190 -11.71 0.01 -8.40
CA THR A 190 -11.03 0.78 -9.45
C THR A 190 -12.00 1.10 -10.59
N SER A 191 -11.70 2.11 -11.39
CA SER A 191 -12.50 2.36 -12.61
C SER A 191 -11.89 1.70 -13.84
N GLY A 192 -10.56 1.73 -13.97
CA GLY A 192 -9.89 1.29 -15.21
C GLY A 192 -9.19 -0.05 -15.11
N GLY A 193 -8.48 -0.30 -14.04
CA GLY A 193 -7.55 -1.41 -13.91
C GLY A 193 -8.16 -2.76 -13.55
N PRO A 194 -7.40 -3.85 -13.65
CA PRO A 194 -7.78 -5.15 -13.13
C PRO A 194 -7.65 -5.20 -11.60
N ILE A 195 -8.40 -6.13 -10.99
CA ILE A 195 -8.27 -6.47 -9.57
C ILE A 195 -7.82 -7.92 -9.48
N HIS A 196 -6.71 -8.13 -8.79
CA HIS A 196 -6.17 -9.45 -8.49
C HIS A 196 -6.11 -9.66 -6.98
N ILE A 197 -6.78 -10.71 -6.50
CA ILE A 197 -6.87 -11.07 -5.09
C ILE A 197 -6.38 -12.50 -4.94
N ASP A 198 -5.44 -12.72 -4.04
CA ASP A 198 -4.93 -14.03 -3.67
C ASP A 198 -4.90 -14.18 -2.15
N GLY A 199 -5.64 -15.15 -1.62
CA GLY A 199 -5.61 -15.52 -0.22
C GLY A 199 -6.36 -14.58 0.73
N VAL A 200 -7.59 -14.18 0.44
CA VAL A 200 -8.44 -13.42 1.38
C VAL A 200 -9.22 -14.39 2.28
N THR A 201 -9.19 -14.14 3.60
CA THR A 201 -9.90 -14.99 4.59
C THR A 201 -11.27 -14.48 4.98
N GLY A 202 -11.50 -13.17 4.91
CA GLY A 202 -12.77 -12.51 5.20
C GLY A 202 -13.65 -12.34 3.98
N ARG A 203 -14.68 -11.50 4.12
CA ARG A 203 -15.56 -11.11 3.02
C ARG A 203 -14.78 -10.27 2.00
N ALA A 204 -14.91 -10.58 0.71
CA ALA A 204 -14.28 -9.83 -0.37
C ALA A 204 -15.32 -9.08 -1.21
N VAL A 205 -15.19 -7.75 -1.25
CA VAL A 205 -15.97 -6.90 -2.16
C VAL A 205 -15.01 -6.25 -3.15
N ALA A 206 -15.16 -6.56 -4.44
CA ALA A 206 -14.30 -6.01 -5.48
C ALA A 206 -15.12 -5.46 -6.65
N HIS A 207 -14.85 -4.23 -7.03
CA HIS A 207 -15.54 -3.54 -8.11
C HIS A 207 -14.57 -2.90 -9.09
N THR A 208 -14.79 -3.12 -10.39
CA THR A 208 -14.12 -2.37 -11.46
C THR A 208 -15.07 -2.07 -12.60
N SER A 209 -14.85 -1.01 -13.36
CA SER A 209 -15.67 -0.75 -14.54
C SER A 209 -15.07 -1.38 -15.80
N GLY A 210 -13.77 -1.23 -16.03
CA GLY A 210 -13.12 -1.70 -17.26
C GLY A 210 -12.36 -3.01 -17.15
N GLY A 211 -11.74 -3.26 -16.00
CA GLY A 211 -10.83 -4.37 -15.78
C GLY A 211 -11.52 -5.72 -15.54
N SER A 212 -10.73 -6.77 -15.53
CA SER A 212 -11.15 -8.09 -15.07
C SER A 212 -10.87 -8.26 -13.59
N ILE A 213 -11.64 -9.12 -12.92
CA ILE A 213 -11.44 -9.51 -11.53
C ILE A 213 -11.00 -10.96 -11.48
N GLN A 214 -9.87 -11.22 -10.86
CA GLN A 214 -9.41 -12.55 -10.52
C GLN A 214 -9.25 -12.64 -9.00
N ALA A 215 -10.03 -13.52 -8.37
CA ALA A 215 -10.01 -13.71 -6.92
C ALA A 215 -9.81 -15.18 -6.57
N ALA A 216 -8.77 -15.45 -5.79
CA ALA A 216 -8.57 -16.70 -5.10
C ALA A 216 -8.84 -16.49 -3.61
N PHE A 217 -9.87 -17.15 -3.09
CA PHE A 217 -10.22 -17.08 -1.68
C PHE A 217 -9.33 -18.06 -0.88
N ALA A 218 -8.98 -17.71 0.34
CA ALA A 218 -8.22 -18.61 1.19
C ALA A 218 -8.98 -19.93 1.44
N ARG A 219 -8.26 -21.01 1.68
CA ARG A 219 -8.87 -22.30 2.05
C ARG A 219 -9.74 -22.13 3.28
N GLY A 220 -10.94 -22.74 3.25
CA GLY A 220 -11.92 -22.64 4.33
C GLY A 220 -12.63 -21.29 4.42
N ASN A 221 -12.47 -20.39 3.45
CA ASN A 221 -13.24 -19.15 3.42
C ASN A 221 -14.72 -19.46 3.11
N ASN A 222 -15.58 -19.10 4.07
CA ASN A 222 -17.04 -19.22 3.99
C ASN A 222 -17.74 -17.85 4.11
N GLN A 223 -16.99 -16.74 3.94
CA GLN A 223 -17.51 -15.37 4.17
C GLN A 223 -18.17 -14.77 2.92
N GLY A 224 -17.99 -15.41 1.77
CA GLY A 224 -18.57 -14.94 0.52
C GLY A 224 -18.05 -13.57 0.09
N GLY A 225 -18.90 -12.82 -0.61
CA GLY A 225 -18.50 -11.49 -1.09
C GLY A 225 -19.29 -11.03 -2.29
N GLU A 226 -18.74 -10.03 -2.97
CA GLU A 226 -19.31 -9.46 -4.18
C GLU A 226 -18.17 -9.08 -5.15
N LEU A 227 -18.17 -9.65 -6.33
CA LEU A 227 -17.23 -9.33 -7.39
C LEU A 227 -18.00 -8.81 -8.60
N THR A 228 -17.82 -7.54 -8.93
CA THR A 228 -18.61 -6.87 -9.97
C THR A 228 -17.71 -6.13 -10.95
N THR A 229 -17.92 -6.35 -12.25
CA THR A 229 -17.29 -5.56 -13.32
C THR A 229 -18.30 -5.24 -14.41
N SER A 230 -18.06 -4.16 -15.17
CA SER A 230 -18.91 -3.86 -16.33
C SER A 230 -18.34 -4.46 -17.62
N GLY A 231 -17.05 -4.32 -17.87
CA GLY A 231 -16.43 -4.74 -19.14
C GLY A 231 -15.66 -6.05 -19.07
N GLY A 232 -15.03 -6.34 -17.95
CA GLY A 232 -14.10 -7.46 -17.82
C GLY A 232 -14.78 -8.81 -17.51
N SER A 233 -13.94 -9.83 -17.42
CA SER A 233 -14.35 -11.16 -16.95
C SER A 233 -14.09 -11.33 -15.47
N ILE A 234 -14.81 -12.24 -14.81
CA ILE A 234 -14.60 -12.61 -13.42
C ILE A 234 -14.13 -14.06 -13.35
N ARG A 235 -13.03 -14.28 -12.62
CA ARG A 235 -12.58 -15.60 -12.22
C ARG A 235 -12.54 -15.69 -10.70
N ALA A 236 -13.33 -16.59 -10.12
CA ALA A 236 -13.35 -16.87 -8.70
C ALA A 236 -12.81 -18.30 -8.47
N ASN A 237 -11.68 -18.40 -7.76
CA ASN A 237 -11.12 -19.68 -7.33
C ASN A 237 -11.53 -19.92 -5.88
N LEU A 238 -12.21 -21.02 -5.62
CA LEU A 238 -12.79 -21.36 -4.33
C LEU A 238 -12.28 -22.70 -3.83
N ASP A 239 -12.24 -22.85 -2.52
CA ASP A 239 -12.05 -24.17 -1.90
C ASP A 239 -13.28 -25.07 -2.23
N PRO A 240 -13.09 -26.26 -2.80
CA PRO A 240 -14.20 -27.18 -3.05
C PRO A 240 -14.97 -27.57 -1.78
N ALA A 241 -14.34 -27.47 -0.61
CA ALA A 241 -14.96 -27.74 0.68
C ALA A 241 -15.66 -26.53 1.32
N ALA A 242 -15.66 -25.38 0.66
CA ALA A 242 -16.34 -24.18 1.17
C ALA A 242 -17.87 -24.36 1.19
N ASN A 243 -18.50 -23.61 2.08
CA ASN A 243 -19.96 -23.58 2.24
C ASN A 243 -20.45 -22.18 1.86
N LEU A 244 -20.92 -22.04 0.61
CA LEU A 244 -21.34 -20.77 0.04
C LEU A 244 -22.59 -20.93 -0.83
N ASP A 245 -23.43 -19.89 -0.84
CA ASP A 245 -24.44 -19.72 -1.87
C ASP A 245 -23.85 -18.82 -2.97
N ILE A 246 -23.92 -19.31 -4.21
CA ILE A 246 -23.29 -18.65 -5.36
C ILE A 246 -24.37 -18.08 -6.27
N ASP A 247 -24.33 -16.79 -6.52
CA ASP A 247 -25.16 -16.11 -7.51
C ASP A 247 -24.27 -15.45 -8.56
N ALA A 248 -24.19 -16.06 -9.73
CA ALA A 248 -23.35 -15.60 -10.84
C ALA A 248 -24.21 -15.23 -12.05
N SER A 249 -24.03 -14.03 -12.58
CA SER A 249 -24.80 -13.55 -13.73
C SER A 249 -23.96 -12.66 -14.65
N THR A 250 -24.16 -12.82 -15.95
CA THR A 250 -23.56 -11.97 -17.00
C THR A 250 -24.60 -11.61 -18.06
N SER A 251 -24.44 -10.44 -18.69
CA SER A 251 -25.31 -10.05 -19.81
C SER A 251 -24.73 -10.40 -21.18
N GLY A 252 -23.40 -10.36 -21.34
CA GLY A 252 -22.75 -10.54 -22.65
C GLY A 252 -21.87 -11.78 -22.78
N GLY A 253 -21.68 -12.54 -21.71
CA GLY A 253 -20.80 -13.70 -21.70
C GLY A 253 -21.48 -15.01 -21.26
N THR A 254 -20.68 -15.90 -20.74
CA THR A 254 -21.13 -17.20 -20.19
C THR A 254 -20.67 -17.36 -18.75
N VAL A 255 -21.47 -18.09 -17.98
CA VAL A 255 -21.11 -18.54 -16.63
C VAL A 255 -20.71 -20.01 -16.70
N SER A 256 -19.55 -20.37 -16.18
CA SER A 256 -19.05 -21.74 -16.09
C SER A 256 -18.55 -22.04 -14.68
N SER A 257 -18.70 -23.29 -14.25
CA SER A 257 -18.18 -23.76 -12.96
C SER A 257 -17.46 -25.07 -13.14
N ASP A 258 -16.27 -25.20 -12.63
CA ASP A 258 -15.51 -26.44 -12.51
C ASP A 258 -15.90 -27.20 -11.20
N LEU A 259 -16.57 -26.51 -10.27
CA LEU A 259 -17.03 -27.05 -9.00
C LEU A 259 -18.43 -27.65 -9.13
N GLN A 260 -18.67 -28.68 -8.34
CA GLN A 260 -20.00 -29.31 -8.25
C GLN A 260 -20.93 -28.43 -7.40
N LEU A 261 -21.79 -27.67 -8.07
CA LEU A 261 -22.81 -26.86 -7.43
C LEU A 261 -24.14 -27.59 -7.41
N ARG A 262 -24.84 -27.59 -6.29
CA ARG A 262 -26.27 -27.97 -6.23
C ARG A 262 -27.08 -26.79 -6.73
N VAL A 263 -27.58 -26.90 -7.95
CA VAL A 263 -28.32 -25.82 -8.59
C VAL A 263 -29.78 -25.84 -8.19
N GLN A 264 -30.31 -24.71 -7.84
CA GLN A 264 -31.73 -24.48 -7.58
C GLN A 264 -32.33 -23.67 -8.75
N GLY A 265 -33.25 -24.25 -9.49
CA GLY A 265 -33.90 -23.57 -10.61
C GLY A 265 -33.29 -23.87 -11.98
N THR A 266 -33.51 -22.96 -12.93
CA THR A 266 -33.08 -23.13 -14.33
C THR A 266 -31.63 -22.64 -14.50
N ILE A 267 -30.76 -23.51 -15.00
CA ILE A 267 -29.42 -23.10 -15.45
C ILE A 267 -29.57 -22.45 -16.83
N SER A 268 -29.03 -21.25 -16.99
CA SER A 268 -28.84 -20.65 -18.32
C SER A 268 -27.35 -20.45 -18.57
N HIS A 269 -26.96 -20.27 -19.82
CA HIS A 269 -25.55 -19.95 -20.17
C HIS A 269 -25.05 -18.67 -19.52
N SER A 270 -25.96 -17.78 -19.13
CA SER A 270 -25.64 -16.45 -18.56
C SER A 270 -25.92 -16.30 -17.07
N LYS A 271 -26.51 -17.32 -16.43
CA LYS A 271 -26.88 -17.25 -15.01
C LYS A 271 -26.77 -18.60 -14.33
N VAL A 272 -26.13 -18.64 -13.20
CA VAL A 272 -26.04 -19.79 -12.30
C VAL A 272 -26.38 -19.34 -10.88
N HIS A 273 -27.38 -19.97 -10.29
CA HIS A 273 -27.67 -19.86 -8.88
C HIS A 273 -27.55 -21.25 -8.25
N GLY A 274 -26.63 -21.43 -7.33
CA GLY A 274 -26.32 -22.74 -6.78
C GLY A 274 -25.64 -22.67 -5.43
N THR A 275 -25.61 -23.80 -4.76
CA THR A 275 -25.04 -23.99 -3.44
C THR A 275 -23.79 -24.86 -3.53
N LEU A 276 -22.68 -24.37 -3.00
CA LEU A 276 -21.45 -25.11 -2.77
C LEU A 276 -21.45 -25.63 -1.33
N GLY A 277 -21.14 -26.91 -1.15
CA GLY A 277 -21.19 -27.57 0.16
C GLY A 277 -22.58 -27.55 0.79
N SER A 278 -22.72 -27.07 2.01
CA SER A 278 -24.01 -26.91 2.70
C SER A 278 -24.69 -25.56 2.45
N GLY A 279 -24.06 -24.66 1.69
CA GLY A 279 -24.54 -23.29 1.54
C GLY A 279 -24.15 -22.41 2.73
N GLY A 280 -24.52 -21.12 2.66
CA GLY A 280 -24.17 -20.17 3.74
C GLY A 280 -24.17 -18.73 3.27
N GLN A 281 -23.06 -18.01 3.48
CA GLN A 281 -22.91 -16.65 2.98
C GLN A 281 -22.89 -16.61 1.45
N THR A 282 -23.46 -15.56 0.88
CA THR A 282 -23.55 -15.43 -0.59
C THR A 282 -22.24 -14.88 -1.16
N LEU A 283 -21.78 -15.54 -2.25
CA LEU A 283 -20.80 -14.99 -3.16
C LEU A 283 -21.52 -14.55 -4.44
N GLN A 284 -21.60 -13.24 -4.64
CA GLN A 284 -22.24 -12.63 -5.80
C GLN A 284 -21.18 -12.30 -6.85
N LEU A 285 -21.37 -12.76 -8.09
CA LEU A 285 -20.49 -12.54 -9.22
C LEU A 285 -21.30 -11.91 -10.35
N HIS A 286 -20.97 -10.68 -10.73
CA HIS A 286 -21.70 -9.97 -11.77
C HIS A 286 -20.78 -9.30 -12.78
N THR A 287 -21.05 -9.51 -14.07
CA THR A 287 -20.44 -8.74 -15.15
C THR A 287 -21.46 -8.42 -16.23
N SER A 288 -21.28 -7.29 -16.91
CA SER A 288 -22.15 -6.97 -18.06
C SER A 288 -21.56 -7.47 -19.38
N GLY A 289 -20.23 -7.41 -19.57
CA GLY A 289 -19.62 -7.73 -20.86
C GLY A 289 -18.85 -9.05 -20.92
N GLY A 290 -18.22 -9.47 -19.83
CA GLY A 290 -17.32 -10.61 -19.81
C GLY A 290 -17.98 -11.93 -19.42
N SER A 291 -17.16 -12.97 -19.32
CA SER A 291 -17.60 -14.29 -18.81
C SER A 291 -17.21 -14.45 -17.34
N ILE A 292 -17.93 -15.33 -16.65
CA ILE A 292 -17.67 -15.71 -15.26
C ILE A 292 -17.21 -17.15 -15.21
N ARG A 293 -16.07 -17.38 -14.57
CA ARG A 293 -15.58 -18.75 -14.29
C ARG A 293 -15.40 -18.94 -12.79
N ILE A 294 -16.02 -19.98 -12.28
CA ILE A 294 -15.86 -20.46 -10.91
C ILE A 294 -14.99 -21.72 -10.99
N ALA A 295 -13.81 -21.67 -10.35
CA ALA A 295 -12.84 -22.76 -10.43
C ALA A 295 -12.42 -23.23 -9.03
N SER A 296 -11.83 -24.43 -8.95
CA SER A 296 -11.16 -24.90 -7.75
C SER A 296 -9.86 -24.14 -7.53
N LEU A 297 -9.49 -23.97 -6.25
CA LEU A 297 -8.16 -23.51 -5.81
C LEU A 297 -7.07 -24.48 -6.27
#